data_48e389a08f99025b8a94872a9bf36bd5
#
_entry.id   48e389a08f99025b8a94872a9bf36bd5
#
_cell.length_a   1.000
_cell.length_b   1.000
_cell.length_c   1.000
_cell.angle_alpha   90.00
_cell.angle_beta   90.00
_cell.angle_gamma   90.00
#
_symmetry.space_group_name_H-M   'P 1'
#
loop_
_entity.id
_entity.type
_entity.pdbx_description
1 polymer ?
#
loop_
_entity_poly.entity_id
_entity_poly.type
_entity_poly.pdbx_seq_one_letter_code
_entity_poly.pdbx_strand_id
1 'polypeptide(L)'
;MHGQASPWHAHALQHPATGPLPVPARMEWTTKPGQGPGAEILGPDLHGKRLLELGCGAGHNAAHLAGRHGAHVTGVDLAGLQVHRARAHYGRLNNLTLVTSHALRHLRASDEPYDAIYSVFGAVGLVAPQLLLSAIARHLTPGRLLAFSVPHPQRGGRSPSGDDRPRRDFVTLPDRTRLPIARWEFDTDRWEKHLSQAGFWLASAQEFHDPRMGHWPTTLLIRARKL
;
A
#
# COMPACT_ATOMS: atom_id res chain seq x y z
N MET A 1 -15.32 23.25 -14.00
CA MET A 1 -15.04 21.84 -14.21
C MET A 1 -15.32 21.11 -12.89
N HIS A 2 -16.46 20.40 -12.81
CA HIS A 2 -16.80 19.60 -11.64
C HIS A 2 -15.83 18.42 -11.62
N GLY A 3 -14.89 18.43 -10.68
CA GLY A 3 -13.95 17.33 -10.51
C GLY A 3 -14.72 16.05 -10.19
N GLN A 4 -14.68 15.08 -11.08
CA GLN A 4 -15.18 13.73 -10.79
C GLN A 4 -14.53 13.25 -9.49
N ALA A 5 -15.34 12.87 -8.53
CA ALA A 5 -14.86 12.32 -7.28
C ALA A 5 -13.93 11.11 -7.59
N SER A 6 -12.78 11.08 -6.92
CA SER A 6 -11.82 9.97 -7.09
C SER A 6 -12.54 8.61 -6.95
N PRO A 7 -12.25 7.60 -7.79
CA PRO A 7 -12.81 6.24 -7.64
C PRO A 7 -12.68 5.68 -6.22
N TRP A 8 -11.62 6.03 -5.53
CA TRP A 8 -11.38 5.66 -4.13
C TRP A 8 -12.32 6.36 -3.14
N HIS A 9 -12.72 7.60 -3.45
CA HIS A 9 -13.74 8.30 -2.66
C HIS A 9 -15.11 7.63 -2.84
N ALA A 10 -15.50 7.28 -4.07
CA ALA A 10 -16.73 6.56 -4.35
C ALA A 10 -16.75 5.18 -3.66
N HIS A 11 -15.61 4.46 -3.69
CA HIS A 11 -15.46 3.21 -2.95
C HIS A 11 -15.65 3.40 -1.44
N ALA A 12 -15.06 4.46 -0.87
CA ALA A 12 -15.18 4.75 0.55
C ALA A 12 -16.61 5.08 0.99
N LEU A 13 -17.39 5.75 0.14
CA LEU A 13 -18.80 6.09 0.41
C LEU A 13 -19.66 4.84 0.64
N GLN A 14 -19.36 3.73 -0.02
CA GLN A 14 -20.11 2.48 0.12
C GLN A 14 -19.69 1.63 1.33
N HIS A 15 -18.74 2.14 2.13
CA HIS A 15 -18.23 1.47 3.33
C HIS A 15 -18.25 2.45 4.51
N PRO A 16 -19.43 2.73 5.12
CA PRO A 16 -19.52 3.70 6.20
C PRO A 16 -18.71 3.26 7.43
N ALA A 17 -18.32 4.24 8.24
CA ALA A 17 -17.68 3.97 9.52
C ALA A 17 -18.69 3.33 10.49
N THR A 18 -18.25 2.26 11.18
CA THR A 18 -19.08 1.50 12.12
C THR A 18 -18.72 1.76 13.59
N GLY A 19 -17.84 2.76 13.85
CA GLY A 19 -17.31 3.03 15.19
C GLY A 19 -16.03 2.26 15.50
N PRO A 20 -15.58 2.25 16.77
CA PRO A 20 -14.34 1.58 17.17
C PRO A 20 -14.34 0.09 16.87
N LEU A 21 -13.25 -0.39 16.30
CA LEU A 21 -13.02 -1.80 16.03
C LEU A 21 -11.87 -2.35 16.89
N PRO A 22 -11.84 -3.67 17.16
CA PRO A 22 -10.67 -4.31 17.74
C PRO A 22 -9.46 -4.18 16.81
N VAL A 23 -8.27 -4.07 17.41
CA VAL A 23 -7.02 -4.06 16.64
C VAL A 23 -6.90 -5.39 15.89
N PRO A 24 -6.68 -5.39 14.57
CA PRO A 24 -6.53 -6.60 13.78
C PRO A 24 -5.46 -7.53 14.36
N ALA A 25 -5.72 -8.83 14.35
CA ALA A 25 -4.79 -9.82 14.88
C ALA A 25 -3.56 -10.00 13.99
N ARG A 26 -3.67 -9.67 12.69
CA ARG A 26 -2.64 -9.90 11.68
C ARG A 26 -2.58 -8.73 10.69
N MET A 27 -1.40 -8.47 10.16
CA MET A 27 -1.18 -7.68 8.96
C MET A 27 -1.38 -8.55 7.71
N GLU A 28 -2.06 -8.02 6.72
CA GLU A 28 -2.35 -8.75 5.48
C GLU A 28 -1.68 -8.10 4.27
N TRP A 29 -1.01 -8.92 3.46
CA TRP A 29 -0.33 -8.47 2.23
C TRP A 29 -1.01 -8.95 0.96
N THR A 30 -1.94 -9.90 1.08
CA THR A 30 -2.56 -10.58 -0.06
C THR A 30 -4.07 -10.35 -0.12
N THR A 31 -4.69 -10.72 -1.22
CA THR A 31 -6.15 -10.64 -1.39
C THR A 31 -6.90 -11.70 -0.57
N LYS A 32 -6.20 -12.75 -0.12
CA LYS A 32 -6.76 -13.81 0.71
C LYS A 32 -6.32 -13.62 2.16
N PRO A 33 -7.22 -13.29 3.09
CA PRO A 33 -6.89 -13.16 4.50
C PRO A 33 -6.18 -14.41 5.06
N GLY A 34 -5.16 -14.19 5.90
CA GLY A 34 -4.37 -15.24 6.52
C GLY A 34 -3.33 -15.90 5.61
N GLN A 35 -3.22 -15.49 4.35
CA GLN A 35 -2.22 -16.00 3.43
C GLN A 35 -0.99 -15.07 3.35
N GLY A 36 0.17 -15.67 3.18
CA GLY A 36 1.43 -14.95 3.05
C GLY A 36 2.03 -14.52 4.39
N PRO A 37 3.06 -13.67 4.37
CA PRO A 37 3.71 -13.18 5.59
C PRO A 37 2.82 -12.22 6.37
N GLY A 38 3.22 -11.91 7.60
CA GLY A 38 2.63 -10.87 8.43
C GLY A 38 3.53 -9.64 8.56
N ALA A 39 3.56 -9.06 9.76
CA ALA A 39 4.37 -7.87 10.07
C ALA A 39 5.87 -8.15 10.10
N GLU A 40 6.29 -9.41 10.29
CA GLU A 40 7.69 -9.83 10.42
C GLU A 40 8.56 -9.47 9.21
N ILE A 41 7.96 -9.28 8.02
CA ILE A 41 8.74 -8.87 6.85
C ILE A 41 9.22 -7.41 6.91
N LEU A 42 8.61 -6.59 7.76
CA LEU A 42 9.05 -5.21 7.99
C LEU A 42 10.25 -5.11 8.93
N GLY A 43 10.48 -6.14 9.73
CA GLY A 43 11.61 -6.24 10.64
C GLY A 43 11.36 -7.21 11.81
N PRO A 44 12.42 -7.66 12.49
CA PRO A 44 12.30 -8.60 13.60
C PRO A 44 11.69 -7.97 14.86
N ASP A 45 11.91 -6.66 15.05
CA ASP A 45 11.35 -5.87 16.14
C ASP A 45 10.89 -4.52 15.60
N LEU A 46 9.60 -4.24 15.76
CA LEU A 46 8.96 -3.02 15.30
C LEU A 46 8.62 -2.05 16.43
N HIS A 47 8.88 -2.41 17.69
CA HIS A 47 8.59 -1.56 18.83
C HIS A 47 9.36 -0.22 18.73
N GLY A 48 8.64 0.88 18.84
CA GLY A 48 9.19 2.23 18.72
C GLY A 48 9.68 2.62 17.31
N LYS A 49 9.58 1.71 16.30
CA LYS A 49 9.96 2.02 14.91
C LYS A 49 8.97 2.96 14.26
N ARG A 50 9.48 3.86 13.44
CA ARG A 50 8.68 4.81 12.64
C ARG A 50 8.35 4.18 11.29
N LEU A 51 7.08 3.90 11.05
CA LEU A 51 6.60 3.24 9.84
C LEU A 51 5.64 4.16 9.08
N LEU A 52 5.71 4.12 7.75
CA LEU A 52 4.79 4.86 6.87
C LEU A 52 4.02 3.90 5.98
N GLU A 53 2.69 3.96 6.03
CA GLU A 53 1.80 3.26 5.09
C GLU A 53 1.29 4.22 4.02
N LEU A 54 1.57 3.92 2.75
CA LEU A 54 1.11 4.70 1.61
C LEU A 54 -0.13 4.05 0.96
N GLY A 55 -1.29 4.68 1.13
CA GLY A 55 -2.60 4.14 0.75
C GLY A 55 -3.17 3.25 1.85
N CYS A 56 -3.28 3.77 3.08
CA CYS A 56 -3.65 2.98 4.26
C CYS A 56 -5.15 2.58 4.30
N GLY A 57 -5.99 3.12 3.43
CA GLY A 57 -7.42 2.85 3.43
C GLY A 57 -8.06 3.08 4.80
N ALA A 58 -8.82 2.10 5.30
CA ALA A 58 -9.46 2.13 6.62
C ALA A 58 -8.49 1.82 7.79
N GLY A 59 -7.18 1.76 7.55
CA GLY A 59 -6.14 1.74 8.58
C GLY A 59 -5.90 0.40 9.27
N HIS A 60 -6.38 -0.72 8.72
CA HIS A 60 -6.29 -2.03 9.38
C HIS A 60 -4.84 -2.48 9.63
N ASN A 61 -3.97 -2.40 8.63
CA ASN A 61 -2.57 -2.78 8.76
C ASN A 61 -1.80 -1.82 9.64
N ALA A 62 -2.02 -0.49 9.49
CA ALA A 62 -1.44 0.52 10.36
C ALA A 62 -1.81 0.30 11.83
N ALA A 63 -3.09 0.01 12.10
CA ALA A 63 -3.57 -0.27 13.45
C ALA A 63 -2.98 -1.56 14.04
N HIS A 64 -2.80 -2.60 13.23
CA HIS A 64 -2.11 -3.83 13.66
C HIS A 64 -0.68 -3.52 14.12
N LEU A 65 0.09 -2.80 13.31
CA LEU A 65 1.48 -2.46 13.63
C LEU A 65 1.59 -1.54 14.85
N ALA A 66 0.71 -0.54 14.95
CA ALA A 66 0.67 0.34 16.11
C ALA A 66 0.24 -0.39 17.39
N GLY A 67 -0.87 -1.14 17.33
CA GLY A 67 -1.48 -1.72 18.51
C GLY A 67 -0.87 -3.04 18.97
N ARG A 68 -0.32 -3.86 18.07
CA ARG A 68 0.26 -5.18 18.41
C ARG A 68 1.78 -5.16 18.51
N HIS A 69 2.43 -4.28 17.74
CA HIS A 69 3.90 -4.21 17.68
C HIS A 69 4.47 -2.96 18.35
N GLY A 70 3.63 -2.01 18.81
CA GLY A 70 4.11 -0.78 19.44
C GLY A 70 4.87 0.15 18.51
N ALA A 71 4.70 0.02 17.20
CA ALA A 71 5.32 0.92 16.22
C ALA A 71 4.64 2.29 16.20
N HIS A 72 5.37 3.34 15.89
CA HIS A 72 4.80 4.65 15.54
C HIS A 72 4.46 4.65 14.05
N VAL A 73 3.16 4.58 13.73
CA VAL A 73 2.72 4.41 12.34
C VAL A 73 2.04 5.68 11.84
N THR A 74 2.48 6.16 10.68
CA THR A 74 1.75 7.16 9.89
C THR A 74 1.06 6.47 8.74
N GLY A 75 -0.27 6.52 8.70
CA GLY A 75 -1.08 6.02 7.59
C GLY A 75 -1.56 7.19 6.73
N VAL A 76 -1.27 7.15 5.44
CA VAL A 76 -1.65 8.19 4.47
C VAL A 76 -2.61 7.61 3.44
N ASP A 77 -3.74 8.26 3.20
CA ASP A 77 -4.65 7.91 2.12
C ASP A 77 -5.20 9.17 1.43
N LEU A 78 -5.41 9.05 0.11
CA LEU A 78 -5.96 10.13 -0.71
C LEU A 78 -7.45 10.36 -0.41
N ALA A 79 -8.19 9.29 -0.09
CA ALA A 79 -9.61 9.34 0.16
C ALA A 79 -9.91 9.76 1.61
N GLY A 80 -10.32 11.01 1.83
CA GLY A 80 -10.62 11.53 3.17
C GLY A 80 -11.64 10.69 3.94
N LEU A 81 -12.61 10.06 3.26
CA LEU A 81 -13.58 9.16 3.90
C LEU A 81 -12.92 7.87 4.43
N GLN A 82 -11.89 7.34 3.76
CA GLN A 82 -11.12 6.22 4.29
C GLN A 82 -10.38 6.60 5.57
N VAL A 83 -9.73 7.78 5.57
CA VAL A 83 -9.05 8.31 6.75
C VAL A 83 -10.04 8.58 7.88
N HIS A 84 -11.23 9.11 7.57
CA HIS A 84 -12.30 9.28 8.55
C HIS A 84 -12.69 7.93 9.18
N ARG A 85 -12.91 6.90 8.37
CA ARG A 85 -13.18 5.54 8.87
C ARG A 85 -12.04 5.00 9.73
N ALA A 86 -10.80 5.15 9.26
CA ALA A 86 -9.62 4.70 10.02
C ALA A 86 -9.55 5.36 11.40
N ARG A 87 -9.86 6.67 11.49
CA ARG A 87 -9.95 7.39 12.77
C ARG A 87 -11.10 6.91 13.63
N ALA A 88 -12.28 6.66 13.06
CA ALA A 88 -13.42 6.12 13.78
C ALA A 88 -13.12 4.72 14.36
N HIS A 89 -12.38 3.88 13.61
CA HIS A 89 -12.04 2.53 14.03
C HIS A 89 -10.89 2.50 15.05
N TYR A 90 -9.81 3.28 14.82
CA TYR A 90 -8.53 3.11 15.50
C TYR A 90 -7.93 4.39 16.07
N GLY A 91 -8.64 5.53 16.03
CA GLY A 91 -8.11 6.83 16.50
C GLY A 91 -7.75 6.90 17.99
N ARG A 92 -8.09 5.87 18.77
CA ARG A 92 -7.66 5.71 20.17
C ARG A 92 -6.20 5.24 20.34
N LEU A 93 -5.54 4.80 19.28
CA LEU A 93 -4.14 4.38 19.32
C LEU A 93 -3.24 5.62 19.26
N ASN A 94 -2.58 5.97 20.36
CA ASN A 94 -1.75 7.19 20.48
C ASN A 94 -0.52 7.19 19.57
N ASN A 95 -0.06 6.04 19.12
CA ASN A 95 1.06 5.84 18.21
C ASN A 95 0.65 5.63 16.75
N LEU A 96 -0.62 5.93 16.40
CA LEU A 96 -1.16 5.89 15.05
C LEU A 96 -1.57 7.30 14.59
N THR A 97 -0.88 7.83 13.59
CA THR A 97 -1.21 9.09 12.92
C THR A 97 -1.87 8.81 11.58
N LEU A 98 -3.03 9.39 11.31
CA LEU A 98 -3.81 9.18 10.10
C LEU A 98 -3.97 10.49 9.32
N VAL A 99 -3.49 10.52 8.06
CA VAL A 99 -3.37 11.73 7.24
C VAL A 99 -4.12 11.59 5.92
N THR A 100 -5.00 12.55 5.63
CA THR A 100 -5.60 12.67 4.29
C THR A 100 -4.64 13.44 3.39
N SER A 101 -3.96 12.76 2.50
CA SER A 101 -3.04 13.37 1.53
C SER A 101 -2.77 12.45 0.34
N HIS A 102 -2.39 13.04 -0.79
CA HIS A 102 -1.75 12.30 -1.86
C HIS A 102 -0.33 11.87 -1.42
N ALA A 103 0.06 10.61 -1.68
CA ALA A 103 1.34 10.03 -1.23
C ALA A 103 2.56 10.93 -1.56
N LEU A 104 2.68 11.40 -2.80
CA LEU A 104 3.76 12.32 -3.20
C LEU A 104 3.72 13.66 -2.48
N ARG A 105 2.53 14.20 -2.20
CA ARG A 105 2.41 15.46 -1.46
C ARG A 105 2.87 15.27 -0.03
N HIS A 106 2.47 14.19 0.60
CA HIS A 106 2.89 13.86 1.97
C HIS A 106 4.42 13.74 2.06
N LEU A 107 5.01 12.92 1.18
CA LEU A 107 6.47 12.73 1.13
C LEU A 107 7.26 14.01 0.81
N ARG A 108 6.68 14.98 0.09
CA ARG A 108 7.32 16.26 -0.20
C ARG A 108 7.17 17.31 0.89
N ALA A 109 6.23 17.10 1.81
CA ALA A 109 5.93 18.07 2.87
C ALA A 109 6.79 17.90 4.12
N SER A 110 7.58 16.83 4.23
CA SER A 110 8.42 16.51 5.37
C SER A 110 9.66 15.76 4.91
N ASP A 111 10.78 15.97 5.56
CA ASP A 111 12.03 15.20 5.36
C ASP A 111 12.25 14.16 6.48
N GLU A 112 11.21 13.87 7.24
CA GLU A 112 11.26 12.92 8.35
C GLU A 112 11.63 11.50 7.87
N PRO A 113 12.67 10.88 8.43
CA PRO A 113 13.05 9.52 8.05
C PRO A 113 12.13 8.47 8.69
N TYR A 114 11.96 7.34 7.99
CA TYR A 114 11.24 6.16 8.47
C TYR A 114 12.16 4.94 8.55
N ASP A 115 11.85 4.03 9.47
CA ASP A 115 12.52 2.74 9.57
C ASP A 115 12.07 1.76 8.48
N ALA A 116 10.81 1.85 8.07
CA ALA A 116 10.30 1.21 6.87
C ALA A 116 9.13 1.99 6.28
N ILE A 117 8.99 1.91 4.96
CA ILE A 117 7.83 2.42 4.22
C ILE A 117 7.17 1.24 3.52
N TYR A 118 5.84 1.17 3.58
CA TYR A 118 5.12 0.08 2.95
C TYR A 118 3.83 0.55 2.28
N SER A 119 3.31 -0.29 1.37
CA SER A 119 2.07 -0.02 0.63
C SER A 119 1.39 -1.34 0.29
N VAL A 120 0.18 -1.57 0.80
CA VAL A 120 -0.58 -2.79 0.55
C VAL A 120 -1.75 -2.46 -0.37
N PHE A 121 -1.65 -2.85 -1.65
CA PHE A 121 -2.60 -2.48 -2.72
C PHE A 121 -2.93 -0.98 -2.75
N GLY A 122 -2.02 -0.16 -2.21
CA GLY A 122 -2.18 1.27 -1.98
C GLY A 122 -1.55 2.13 -3.08
N ALA A 123 -0.74 3.12 -2.70
CA ALA A 123 -0.22 4.12 -3.63
C ALA A 123 0.79 3.55 -4.64
N VAL A 124 1.58 2.52 -4.26
CA VAL A 124 2.49 1.85 -5.19
C VAL A 124 1.68 1.09 -6.24
N GLY A 125 2.01 1.32 -7.51
CA GLY A 125 1.23 0.83 -8.65
C GLY A 125 0.09 1.76 -9.10
N LEU A 126 -0.25 2.81 -8.32
CA LEU A 126 -1.27 3.81 -8.66
C LEU A 126 -0.68 5.22 -8.89
N VAL A 127 0.53 5.44 -8.45
CA VAL A 127 1.32 6.66 -8.68
C VAL A 127 2.51 6.31 -9.55
N ALA A 128 2.93 7.22 -10.44
CA ALA A 128 4.06 7.00 -11.34
C ALA A 128 5.30 6.53 -10.58
N PRO A 129 5.83 5.32 -10.89
CA PRO A 129 6.89 4.67 -10.10
C PRO A 129 8.14 5.54 -9.98
N GLN A 130 8.55 6.20 -11.06
CA GLN A 130 9.75 7.05 -11.08
C GLN A 130 9.65 8.20 -10.07
N LEU A 131 8.45 8.79 -9.92
CA LEU A 131 8.22 9.87 -8.98
C LEU A 131 8.09 9.37 -7.55
N LEU A 132 7.31 8.28 -7.37
CA LEU A 132 7.00 7.77 -6.03
C LEU A 132 8.22 7.10 -5.39
N LEU A 133 8.92 6.21 -6.11
CA LEU A 133 10.09 5.50 -5.57
C LEU A 133 11.23 6.47 -5.23
N SER A 134 11.48 7.49 -6.08
CA SER A 134 12.47 8.53 -5.78
C SER A 134 12.08 9.37 -4.56
N ALA A 135 10.78 9.64 -4.36
CA ALA A 135 10.31 10.32 -3.15
C ALA A 135 10.47 9.44 -1.90
N ILE A 136 10.12 8.16 -1.98
CA ILE A 136 10.30 7.18 -0.89
C ILE A 136 11.78 7.06 -0.50
N ALA A 137 12.69 6.99 -1.49
CA ALA A 137 14.12 6.84 -1.25
C ALA A 137 14.73 7.94 -0.37
N ARG A 138 14.20 9.16 -0.41
CA ARG A 138 14.65 10.28 0.42
C ARG A 138 14.29 10.14 1.90
N HIS A 139 13.27 9.33 2.21
CA HIS A 139 12.80 9.10 3.56
C HIS A 139 13.32 7.80 4.19
N LEU A 140 14.18 7.07 3.47
CA LEU A 140 14.80 5.84 3.95
C LEU A 140 16.32 6.00 3.95
N THR A 141 16.94 5.76 5.08
CA THR A 141 18.40 5.67 5.18
C THR A 141 18.91 4.35 4.59
N PRO A 142 20.19 4.24 4.19
CA PRO A 142 20.75 3.00 3.66
C PRO A 142 20.40 1.77 4.50
N GLY A 143 20.09 0.67 3.83
CA GLY A 143 19.66 -0.59 4.45
C GLY A 143 18.19 -0.67 4.89
N ARG A 144 17.46 0.46 4.96
CA ARG A 144 16.05 0.48 5.35
C ARG A 144 15.14 -0.11 4.27
N LEU A 145 13.96 -0.54 4.68
CA LEU A 145 13.06 -1.37 3.88
C LEU A 145 11.95 -0.56 3.23
N LEU A 146 11.74 -0.80 1.95
CA LEU A 146 10.49 -0.59 1.23
C LEU A 146 9.84 -1.95 0.98
N ALA A 147 8.57 -2.14 1.39
CA ALA A 147 7.80 -3.33 1.08
C ALA A 147 6.45 -2.94 0.48
N PHE A 148 6.01 -3.62 -0.58
CA PHE A 148 4.70 -3.35 -1.14
C PHE A 148 4.09 -4.58 -1.82
N SER A 149 2.78 -4.66 -1.75
CA SER A 149 2.01 -5.61 -2.56
C SER A 149 1.15 -4.87 -3.58
N VAL A 150 1.09 -5.45 -4.77
CA VAL A 150 0.27 -4.98 -5.89
C VAL A 150 -0.53 -6.14 -6.46
N PRO A 151 -1.66 -5.88 -7.14
CA PRO A 151 -2.31 -6.92 -7.93
C PRO A 151 -1.32 -7.50 -8.93
N HIS A 152 -1.27 -8.85 -9.01
CA HIS A 152 -0.33 -9.50 -9.91
C HIS A 152 -0.61 -9.10 -11.37
N PRO A 153 0.41 -8.77 -12.17
CA PRO A 153 0.19 -8.31 -13.56
C PRO A 153 -0.43 -9.40 -14.46
N GLN A 154 -0.23 -10.67 -14.12
CA GLN A 154 -0.80 -11.81 -14.84
C GLN A 154 -2.15 -12.31 -14.28
N ARG A 155 -2.73 -11.60 -13.29
CA ARG A 155 -4.04 -11.99 -12.73
C ARG A 155 -5.11 -12.13 -13.83
N GLY A 156 -5.89 -13.20 -13.74
CA GLY A 156 -6.95 -13.46 -14.73
C GLY A 156 -6.43 -13.65 -16.16
N GLY A 157 -5.20 -14.15 -16.35
CA GLY A 157 -4.62 -14.43 -17.66
C GLY A 157 -4.10 -13.21 -18.43
N ARG A 158 -3.98 -12.04 -17.77
CA ARG A 158 -3.42 -10.82 -18.39
C ARG A 158 -1.91 -10.96 -18.61
N SER A 159 -1.36 -10.13 -19.48
CA SER A 159 0.10 -10.00 -19.63
C SER A 159 0.60 -8.78 -18.85
N PRO A 160 1.82 -8.80 -18.33
CA PRO A 160 2.47 -7.61 -17.77
C PRO A 160 2.52 -6.45 -18.77
N SER A 161 2.71 -5.22 -18.28
CA SER A 161 2.92 -4.07 -19.16
C SER A 161 4.20 -4.22 -19.96
N GLY A 162 4.13 -4.05 -21.28
CA GLY A 162 5.30 -4.07 -22.15
C GLY A 162 6.13 -2.78 -22.12
N ASP A 163 5.59 -1.71 -21.53
CA ASP A 163 6.21 -0.39 -21.41
C ASP A 163 6.02 0.20 -20.00
N ASP A 164 6.54 1.41 -19.77
CA ASP A 164 6.49 2.12 -18.49
C ASP A 164 5.21 2.99 -18.35
N ARG A 165 4.16 2.71 -19.12
CA ARG A 165 2.89 3.43 -19.08
C ARG A 165 1.89 2.71 -18.18
N PRO A 166 1.00 3.47 -17.50
CA PRO A 166 -0.09 2.85 -16.77
C PRO A 166 -1.12 2.25 -17.73
N ARG A 167 -1.73 1.16 -17.33
CA ARG A 167 -2.86 0.53 -18.02
C ARG A 167 -4.17 0.92 -17.38
N ARG A 168 -5.24 0.86 -18.17
CA ARG A 168 -6.59 0.99 -17.65
C ARG A 168 -6.94 -0.23 -16.81
N ASP A 169 -7.32 0.00 -15.58
CA ASP A 169 -7.86 -0.97 -14.64
C ASP A 169 -9.12 -0.38 -13.99
N PHE A 170 -9.75 -1.10 -13.07
CA PHE A 170 -11.00 -0.68 -12.47
C PHE A 170 -11.03 -0.95 -10.97
N VAL A 171 -11.63 -0.02 -10.23
CA VAL A 171 -12.16 -0.28 -8.90
C VAL A 171 -13.59 -0.77 -9.08
N THR A 172 -13.89 -1.97 -8.58
CA THR A 172 -15.25 -2.50 -8.57
C THR A 172 -15.91 -2.16 -7.23
N LEU A 173 -17.02 -1.45 -7.30
CA LEU A 173 -17.81 -1.11 -6.12
C LEU A 173 -18.72 -2.29 -5.69
N PRO A 174 -19.24 -2.31 -4.45
CA PRO A 174 -20.18 -3.34 -3.98
C PRO A 174 -21.42 -3.53 -4.85
N ASP A 175 -21.93 -2.47 -5.46
CA ASP A 175 -23.02 -2.48 -6.42
C ASP A 175 -22.63 -2.98 -7.84
N ARG A 176 -21.38 -3.49 -7.99
CA ARG A 176 -20.76 -3.95 -9.23
C ARG A 176 -20.40 -2.83 -10.24
N THR A 177 -20.61 -1.57 -9.91
CA THR A 177 -20.14 -0.46 -10.73
C THR A 177 -18.61 -0.51 -10.85
N ARG A 178 -18.10 -0.33 -12.07
CA ARG A 178 -16.66 -0.33 -12.34
C ARG A 178 -16.19 1.07 -12.67
N LEU A 179 -15.34 1.63 -11.82
CA LEU A 179 -14.76 2.95 -11.99
C LEU A 179 -13.33 2.82 -12.53
N PRO A 180 -12.98 3.50 -13.63
CA PRO A 180 -11.67 3.36 -14.25
C PRO A 180 -10.60 4.00 -13.38
N ILE A 181 -9.44 3.32 -13.32
CA ILE A 181 -8.20 3.81 -12.73
C ILE A 181 -7.04 3.57 -13.70
N ALA A 182 -5.94 4.28 -13.50
CA ALA A 182 -4.67 4.01 -14.15
C ALA A 182 -3.79 3.19 -13.18
N ARG A 183 -3.22 2.08 -13.64
CA ARG A 183 -2.36 1.21 -12.83
C ARG A 183 -1.11 0.80 -13.59
N TRP A 184 0.03 0.87 -12.93
CA TRP A 184 1.30 0.30 -13.41
C TRP A 184 1.34 -1.19 -13.06
N GLU A 185 1.23 -2.04 -14.08
CA GLU A 185 1.12 -3.50 -13.95
C GLU A 185 2.42 -4.16 -14.42
N PHE A 186 3.46 -4.00 -13.63
CA PHE A 186 4.79 -4.47 -13.92
C PHE A 186 5.03 -5.87 -13.37
N ASP A 187 5.80 -6.68 -14.11
CA ASP A 187 6.44 -7.88 -13.60
C ASP A 187 7.61 -7.55 -12.66
N THR A 188 8.22 -8.57 -12.10
CA THR A 188 9.32 -8.43 -11.16
C THR A 188 10.51 -7.70 -11.76
N ASP A 189 10.91 -8.05 -13.00
CA ASP A 189 12.08 -7.47 -13.65
C ASP A 189 11.92 -5.96 -13.89
N ARG A 190 10.72 -5.55 -14.27
CA ARG A 190 10.43 -4.13 -14.48
C ARG A 190 10.33 -3.36 -13.16
N TRP A 191 9.78 -3.97 -12.12
CA TRP A 191 9.85 -3.38 -10.78
C TRP A 191 11.29 -3.24 -10.31
N GLU A 192 12.14 -4.27 -10.49
CA GLU A 192 13.55 -4.23 -10.13
C GLU A 192 14.30 -3.11 -10.84
N LYS A 193 14.06 -2.93 -12.15
CA LYS A 193 14.60 -1.80 -12.92
C LYS A 193 14.25 -0.44 -12.31
N HIS A 194 12.96 -0.21 -11.99
CA HIS A 194 12.52 1.06 -11.40
C HIS A 194 13.04 1.26 -9.97
N LEU A 195 13.12 0.20 -9.19
CA LEU A 195 13.71 0.22 -7.85
C LEU A 195 15.19 0.59 -7.91
N SER A 196 15.96 -0.07 -8.78
CA SER A 196 17.39 0.21 -9.00
C SER A 196 17.62 1.67 -9.40
N GLN A 197 16.83 2.19 -10.32
CA GLN A 197 16.90 3.60 -10.74
C GLN A 197 16.62 4.58 -9.60
N ALA A 198 15.82 4.18 -8.60
CA ALA A 198 15.52 4.99 -7.42
C ALA A 198 16.50 4.75 -6.25
N GLY A 199 17.55 3.95 -6.42
CA GLY A 199 18.55 3.65 -5.39
C GLY A 199 18.08 2.59 -4.39
N PHE A 200 17.37 1.58 -4.86
CA PHE A 200 17.04 0.38 -4.10
C PHE A 200 17.61 -0.87 -4.76
N TRP A 201 17.87 -1.91 -3.98
CA TRP A 201 18.07 -3.24 -4.49
C TRP A 201 16.90 -4.16 -4.11
N LEU A 202 16.54 -5.05 -5.02
CA LEU A 202 15.45 -6.01 -4.82
C LEU A 202 15.90 -7.11 -3.85
N ALA A 203 15.29 -7.17 -2.67
CA ALA A 203 15.61 -8.19 -1.67
C ALA A 203 14.80 -9.47 -1.86
N SER A 204 13.54 -9.36 -2.28
CA SER A 204 12.70 -10.51 -2.65
C SER A 204 11.48 -10.07 -3.44
N ALA A 205 10.99 -10.97 -4.29
CA ALA A 205 9.67 -10.91 -4.92
C ALA A 205 8.97 -12.25 -4.70
N GLN A 206 7.69 -12.19 -4.28
CA GLN A 206 6.89 -13.38 -3.99
C GLN A 206 5.52 -13.25 -4.66
N GLU A 207 5.07 -14.32 -5.25
CA GLU A 207 3.75 -14.42 -5.88
C GLU A 207 2.81 -15.24 -5.00
N PHE A 208 1.56 -14.77 -4.90
CA PHE A 208 0.53 -15.47 -4.14
C PHE A 208 -0.69 -15.73 -5.01
N HIS A 209 -1.32 -16.88 -4.77
CA HIS A 209 -2.52 -17.34 -5.47
C HIS A 209 -3.69 -17.38 -4.49
N ASP A 210 -4.83 -16.84 -4.90
CA ASP A 210 -6.09 -17.07 -4.21
C ASP A 210 -6.88 -18.12 -4.99
N PRO A 211 -7.06 -19.35 -4.48
CA PRO A 211 -7.75 -20.41 -5.20
C PRO A 211 -9.19 -20.06 -5.60
N ARG A 212 -9.81 -19.08 -4.91
CA ARG A 212 -11.16 -18.59 -5.24
C ARG A 212 -11.17 -17.76 -6.53
N MET A 213 -10.00 -17.25 -6.94
CA MET A 213 -9.82 -16.41 -8.13
C MET A 213 -9.25 -17.20 -9.33
N GLY A 214 -9.22 -18.54 -9.25
CA GLY A 214 -8.69 -19.43 -10.29
C GLY A 214 -7.21 -19.75 -10.11
N HIS A 215 -6.56 -20.20 -11.19
CA HIS A 215 -5.16 -20.66 -11.17
C HIS A 215 -4.12 -19.55 -11.37
N TRP A 216 -4.55 -18.36 -11.71
CA TRP A 216 -3.64 -17.23 -11.92
C TRP A 216 -3.17 -16.60 -10.60
N PRO A 217 -1.94 -16.11 -10.52
CA PRO A 217 -1.48 -15.38 -9.34
C PRO A 217 -2.30 -14.10 -9.16
N THR A 218 -2.57 -13.75 -7.91
CA THR A 218 -3.42 -12.60 -7.56
C THR A 218 -2.62 -11.43 -6.98
N THR A 219 -1.50 -11.72 -6.32
CA THR A 219 -0.68 -10.74 -5.61
C THR A 219 0.80 -10.93 -5.95
N LEU A 220 1.48 -9.83 -6.22
CA LEU A 220 2.93 -9.73 -6.23
C LEU A 220 3.36 -8.90 -5.02
N LEU A 221 4.14 -9.49 -4.11
CA LEU A 221 4.74 -8.85 -2.95
C LEU A 221 6.23 -8.63 -3.19
N ILE A 222 6.67 -7.39 -3.11
CA ILE A 222 8.05 -6.97 -3.33
C ILE A 222 8.63 -6.38 -2.04
N ARG A 223 9.88 -6.75 -1.75
CA ARG A 223 10.70 -6.15 -0.71
C ARG A 223 11.98 -5.62 -1.35
N ALA A 224 12.31 -4.39 -1.05
CA ALA A 224 13.52 -3.74 -1.54
C ALA A 224 14.21 -2.98 -0.41
N ARG A 225 15.54 -2.89 -0.46
CA ARG A 225 16.31 -2.13 0.52
C ARG A 225 16.98 -0.94 -0.13
N LYS A 226 17.02 0.17 0.60
CA LYS A 226 17.74 1.37 0.19
C LYS A 226 19.24 1.09 0.13
N LEU A 227 19.85 1.47 -0.99
CA LEU A 227 21.31 1.48 -1.18
C LEU A 227 21.98 2.59 -0.37
#